data_101bec69a994d1067f5c4bab54fde016
#
_entry.id   101bec69a994d1067f5c4bab54fde016
#
_cell.length_a   1.000
_cell.length_b   1.000
_cell.length_c   1.000
_cell.angle_alpha   90.00
_cell.angle_beta   90.00
_cell.angle_gamma   90.00
#
_symmetry.space_group_name_H-M   'P 1'
#
loop_
_entity.id
_entity.type
_entity.pdbx_description
1 polymer ?
#
loop_
_entity_poly.entity_id
_entity_poly.type
_entity_poly.pdbx_seq_one_letter_code
_entity_poly.pdbx_strand_id
1 'polypeptide(L)'
;MENVFDNGKIAVAIRTARAAAGWNQQDFADLMKVAKSTVARIETLEIAAKGDFVMKAMRLFRENGIDVDLMAVTDLPIRISDLAIAASVDAINDETNRRSDRKTGIAALLPNEPE
;
A
#
# COMPACT_ATOMS: atom_id res chain seq x y z
N MET A 1 -24.31 -5.19 -6.33
CA MET A 1 -23.48 -6.31 -5.86
C MET A 1 -22.08 -6.25 -6.43
N GLU A 2 -21.96 -6.23 -7.75
CA GLU A 2 -20.65 -6.18 -8.41
C GLU A 2 -19.87 -4.93 -8.05
N ASN A 3 -20.54 -3.77 -7.98
CA ASN A 3 -19.86 -2.52 -7.63
C ASN A 3 -19.28 -2.55 -6.22
N VAL A 4 -19.99 -3.15 -5.27
CA VAL A 4 -19.51 -3.28 -3.91
C VAL A 4 -18.29 -4.19 -3.87
N PHE A 5 -18.33 -5.30 -4.60
CA PHE A 5 -17.23 -6.24 -4.68
C PHE A 5 -16.00 -5.57 -5.32
N ASP A 6 -16.22 -4.86 -6.43
CA ASP A 6 -15.13 -4.19 -7.14
C ASP A 6 -14.50 -3.09 -6.28
N ASN A 7 -15.30 -2.31 -5.57
CA ASN A 7 -14.80 -1.28 -4.67
C ASN A 7 -14.00 -1.88 -3.52
N GLY A 8 -14.47 -3.02 -3.00
CA GLY A 8 -13.75 -3.74 -1.96
C GLY A 8 -12.40 -4.23 -2.44
N LYS A 9 -12.36 -4.80 -3.65
CA LYS A 9 -11.11 -5.27 -4.25
C LYS A 9 -10.14 -4.10 -4.45
N ILE A 10 -10.63 -2.97 -4.93
CA ILE A 10 -9.81 -1.77 -5.11
C ILE A 10 -9.28 -1.27 -3.78
N ALA A 11 -10.12 -1.22 -2.75
CA ALA A 11 -9.70 -0.75 -1.44
C ALA A 11 -8.58 -1.63 -0.86
N VAL A 12 -8.74 -2.95 -0.96
CA VAL A 12 -7.73 -3.90 -0.49
C VAL A 12 -6.45 -3.77 -1.32
N ALA A 13 -6.59 -3.63 -2.63
CA ALA A 13 -5.44 -3.47 -3.53
C ALA A 13 -4.62 -2.23 -3.16
N ILE A 14 -5.29 -1.11 -2.94
CA ILE A 14 -4.61 0.15 -2.60
C ILE A 14 -3.91 0.03 -1.25
N ARG A 15 -4.60 -0.50 -0.25
CA ARG A 15 -4.00 -0.66 1.09
C ARG A 15 -2.78 -1.58 1.04
N THR A 16 -2.91 -2.69 0.35
CA THR A 16 -1.85 -3.71 0.27
C THR A 16 -0.66 -3.20 -0.52
N ALA A 17 -0.91 -2.63 -1.70
CA ALA A 17 0.17 -2.13 -2.55
C ALA A 17 0.87 -0.94 -1.90
N ARG A 18 0.12 -0.06 -1.26
CA ARG A 18 0.69 1.07 -0.53
C ARG A 18 1.61 0.59 0.59
N ALA A 19 1.15 -0.38 1.37
CA ALA A 19 1.97 -0.97 2.43
C ALA A 19 3.22 -1.63 1.86
N ALA A 20 3.07 -2.36 0.76
CA ALA A 20 4.20 -3.01 0.09
C ALA A 20 5.22 -1.98 -0.41
N ALA A 21 4.76 -0.81 -0.84
CA ALA A 21 5.65 0.26 -1.29
C ALA A 21 6.32 0.99 -0.13
N GLY A 22 5.89 0.75 1.10
CA GLY A 22 6.40 1.46 2.26
C GLY A 22 5.82 2.86 2.41
N TRP A 23 4.68 3.13 1.78
CA TRP A 23 4.03 4.44 1.82
C TRP A 23 2.92 4.45 2.86
N ASN A 24 2.88 5.50 3.69
CA ASN A 24 1.69 5.74 4.50
C ASN A 24 0.62 6.43 3.64
N GLN A 25 -0.55 6.69 4.22
CA GLN A 25 -1.63 7.30 3.45
C GLN A 25 -1.26 8.69 2.94
N GLN A 26 -0.51 9.46 3.71
CA GLN A 26 -0.10 10.79 3.27
C GLN A 26 0.88 10.70 2.11
N ASP A 27 1.85 9.78 2.18
CA ASP A 27 2.81 9.59 1.09
C ASP A 27 2.08 9.28 -0.22
N PHE A 28 1.15 8.34 -0.16
CA PHE A 28 0.40 7.94 -1.35
C PHE A 28 -0.49 9.08 -1.85
N ALA A 29 -1.15 9.78 -0.93
CA ALA A 29 -1.99 10.92 -1.30
C ALA A 29 -1.17 12.00 -2.01
N ASP A 30 0.03 12.29 -1.51
CA ASP A 30 0.92 13.27 -2.13
C ASP A 30 1.32 12.84 -3.54
N LEU A 31 1.66 11.57 -3.73
CA LEU A 31 2.02 11.03 -5.04
C LEU A 31 0.85 11.06 -6.00
N MET A 32 -0.35 10.82 -5.50
CA MET A 32 -1.57 10.84 -6.31
C MET A 32 -2.14 12.25 -6.49
N LYS A 33 -1.62 13.22 -5.74
CA LYS A 33 -2.07 14.63 -5.77
C LYS A 33 -3.53 14.74 -5.33
N VAL A 34 -3.87 14.03 -4.28
CA VAL A 34 -5.20 14.10 -3.66
C VAL A 34 -5.03 14.32 -2.16
N ALA A 35 -6.13 14.62 -1.47
CA ALA A 35 -6.11 14.78 -0.01
C ALA A 35 -5.94 13.42 0.67
N LYS A 36 -5.26 13.40 1.80
CA LYS A 36 -5.13 12.19 2.60
C LYS A 36 -6.49 11.60 2.96
N SER A 37 -7.46 12.47 3.26
CA SER A 37 -8.82 12.02 3.59
C SER A 37 -9.47 11.27 2.44
N THR A 38 -9.16 11.64 1.19
CA THR A 38 -9.68 10.92 0.02
C THR A 38 -9.16 9.48 0.03
N VAL A 39 -7.86 9.30 0.27
CA VAL A 39 -7.26 7.96 0.34
C VAL A 39 -7.91 7.17 1.47
N ALA A 40 -8.01 7.75 2.66
CA ALA A 40 -8.58 7.05 3.81
C ALA A 40 -10.02 6.61 3.54
N ARG A 41 -10.81 7.45 2.90
CA ARG A 41 -12.21 7.14 2.63
C ARG A 41 -12.38 6.07 1.55
N ILE A 42 -11.48 6.04 0.56
CA ILE A 42 -11.47 4.97 -0.43
C ILE A 42 -11.10 3.64 0.25
N GLU A 43 -10.08 3.65 1.11
CA GLU A 43 -9.60 2.44 1.77
C GLU A 43 -10.58 1.88 2.80
N THR A 44 -11.51 2.70 3.28
CA THR A 44 -12.54 2.27 4.22
C THR A 44 -13.92 2.11 3.56
N LEU A 45 -13.98 2.25 2.25
CA LEU A 45 -15.21 2.09 1.46
C LEU A 45 -16.26 3.16 1.75
N GLU A 46 -15.84 4.31 2.28
CA GLU A 46 -16.77 5.45 2.45
C GLU A 46 -17.11 6.10 1.12
N ILE A 47 -16.15 6.09 0.19
CA ILE A 47 -16.38 6.58 -1.18
C ILE A 47 -15.80 5.57 -2.16
N ALA A 48 -16.35 5.56 -3.36
CA ALA A 48 -15.82 4.76 -4.45
C ALA A 48 -14.65 5.48 -5.10
N ALA A 49 -13.64 4.73 -5.51
CA ALA A 49 -12.54 5.28 -6.30
C ALA A 49 -13.01 5.44 -7.74
N LYS A 50 -12.71 6.59 -8.34
CA LYS A 50 -13.02 6.81 -9.76
C LYS A 50 -12.06 6.02 -10.64
N GLY A 51 -12.52 5.68 -11.85
CA GLY A 51 -11.72 4.86 -12.75
C GLY A 51 -10.36 5.46 -13.08
N ASP A 52 -10.30 6.77 -13.32
CA ASP A 52 -9.05 7.45 -13.62
C ASP A 52 -8.09 7.40 -12.41
N PHE A 53 -8.62 7.53 -11.19
CA PHE A 53 -7.81 7.39 -9.97
C PHE A 53 -7.24 5.97 -9.89
N VAL A 54 -8.07 4.96 -10.12
CA VAL A 54 -7.63 3.56 -10.06
C VAL A 54 -6.53 3.30 -11.08
N MET A 55 -6.71 3.75 -12.31
CA MET A 55 -5.71 3.53 -13.35
C MET A 55 -4.39 4.24 -13.02
N LYS A 56 -4.47 5.45 -12.50
CA LYS A 56 -3.28 6.20 -12.10
C LYS A 56 -2.57 5.49 -10.94
N ALA A 57 -3.33 4.99 -9.96
CA ALA A 57 -2.78 4.27 -8.81
C ALA A 57 -2.07 3.00 -9.27
N MET A 58 -2.71 2.22 -10.14
CA MET A 58 -2.11 0.97 -10.62
C MET A 58 -0.82 1.23 -11.40
N ARG A 59 -0.80 2.30 -12.20
CA ARG A 59 0.40 2.70 -12.94
C ARG A 59 1.51 3.11 -11.97
N LEU A 60 1.18 3.90 -10.97
CA LEU A 60 2.14 4.34 -9.96
C LEU A 60 2.77 3.15 -9.25
N PHE A 61 1.95 2.19 -8.82
CA PHE A 61 2.46 0.99 -8.18
C PHE A 61 3.37 0.20 -9.12
N ARG A 62 2.94 0.03 -10.37
CA ARG A 62 3.73 -0.73 -11.35
C ARG A 62 5.09 -0.07 -11.59
N GLU A 63 5.13 1.24 -11.65
CA GLU A 63 6.38 1.98 -11.81
C GLU A 63 7.31 1.78 -10.62
N ASN A 64 6.76 1.36 -9.49
CA ASN A 64 7.52 1.08 -8.29
C ASN A 64 7.65 -0.41 -8.01
N GLY A 65 7.44 -1.24 -9.02
CA GLY A 65 7.68 -2.68 -8.92
C GLY A 65 6.56 -3.48 -8.28
N ILE A 66 5.37 -2.91 -8.20
CA ILE A 66 4.21 -3.57 -7.60
C ILE A 66 3.12 -3.69 -8.66
N ASP A 67 2.85 -4.90 -9.10
CA ASP A 67 1.89 -5.18 -10.16
C ASP A 67 0.64 -5.82 -9.57
N VAL A 68 -0.47 -5.10 -9.65
CA VAL A 68 -1.76 -5.53 -9.12
C VAL A 68 -2.63 -5.97 -10.29
N ASP A 69 -3.18 -7.19 -10.20
CA ASP A 69 -4.10 -7.69 -11.21
C ASP A 69 -5.54 -7.57 -10.71
N LEU A 70 -6.18 -6.45 -11.03
CA LEU A 70 -7.57 -6.22 -10.67
C LEU A 70 -8.56 -7.00 -11.51
N MET A 71 -8.10 -7.59 -12.62
CA MET A 71 -8.99 -8.29 -13.56
C MET A 71 -9.17 -9.77 -13.21
N ALA A 72 -8.40 -10.30 -12.27
CA ALA A 72 -8.56 -11.67 -11.82
C ALA A 72 -9.96 -11.85 -11.21
N VAL A 73 -10.58 -12.99 -11.46
CA VAL A 73 -12.01 -13.19 -11.14
C VAL A 73 -12.22 -13.58 -9.68
N THR A 74 -11.38 -14.47 -9.14
CA THR A 74 -11.63 -15.07 -7.83
C THR A 74 -10.60 -14.69 -6.78
N ASP A 75 -9.66 -13.85 -7.13
CA ASP A 75 -8.58 -13.48 -6.20
C ASP A 75 -8.04 -12.08 -6.54
N LEU A 76 -7.03 -11.66 -5.81
CA LEU A 76 -6.36 -10.38 -6.04
C LEU A 76 -4.86 -10.64 -6.08
N PRO A 77 -4.33 -11.04 -7.24
CA PRO A 77 -2.88 -11.25 -7.36
C PRO A 77 -2.12 -9.94 -7.29
N ILE A 78 -1.09 -9.92 -6.47
CA ILE A 78 -0.18 -8.78 -6.35
C ILE A 78 1.24 -9.32 -6.41
N ARG A 79 2.02 -8.82 -7.37
CA ARG A 79 3.41 -9.21 -7.53
C ARG A 79 4.29 -8.05 -7.11
N ILE A 80 5.28 -8.37 -6.29
CA ILE A 80 6.19 -7.37 -5.75
C ILE A 80 7.60 -7.77 -6.19
N SER A 81 8.25 -6.89 -6.93
CA SER A 81 9.61 -7.17 -7.44
C SER A 81 10.62 -7.15 -6.30
N ASP A 82 11.76 -7.77 -6.52
CA ASP A 82 12.84 -7.76 -5.53
C ASP A 82 13.30 -6.34 -5.20
N LEU A 83 13.33 -5.46 -6.20
CA LEU A 83 13.70 -4.07 -5.97
C LEU A 83 12.67 -3.36 -5.09
N ALA A 84 11.39 -3.64 -5.29
CA ALA A 84 10.34 -3.05 -4.48
C ALA A 84 10.41 -3.58 -3.04
N ILE A 85 10.71 -4.86 -2.87
CA ILE A 85 10.90 -5.46 -1.54
C ILE A 85 12.06 -4.78 -0.82
N ALA A 86 13.19 -4.59 -1.51
CA ALA A 86 14.36 -3.94 -0.93
C ALA A 86 14.03 -2.51 -0.48
N ALA A 87 13.32 -1.75 -1.32
CA ALA A 87 12.93 -0.39 -0.98
C ALA A 87 11.99 -0.36 0.22
N SER A 88 11.07 -1.31 0.32
CA SER A 88 10.14 -1.41 1.44
C SER A 88 10.89 -1.73 2.74
N VAL A 89 11.86 -2.62 2.68
CA VAL A 89 12.69 -2.96 3.85
C VAL A 89 13.48 -1.74 4.32
N ASP A 90 14.04 -0.98 3.38
CA ASP A 90 14.77 0.24 3.72
C ASP A 90 13.85 1.25 4.42
N ALA A 91 12.62 1.41 3.94
CA ALA A 91 11.65 2.31 4.54
C ALA A 91 11.29 1.87 5.96
N ILE A 92 11.11 0.58 6.18
CA ILE A 92 10.83 0.03 7.50
C ILE A 92 12.00 0.30 8.45
N ASN A 93 13.21 0.07 7.98
CA ASN A 93 14.41 0.29 8.79
C ASN A 93 14.58 1.75 9.16
N ASP A 94 14.34 2.67 8.23
CA ASP A 94 14.42 4.10 8.49
C ASP A 94 13.41 4.51 9.56
N GLU A 95 12.18 4.02 9.46
CA GLU A 95 11.15 4.33 10.43
C GLU A 95 11.50 3.77 11.80
N THR A 96 12.03 2.55 11.85
CA THR A 96 12.45 1.92 13.09
C THR A 96 13.58 2.71 13.73
N ASN A 97 14.53 3.19 12.95
CA ASN A 97 15.65 3.97 13.45
C ASN A 97 15.20 5.32 14.00
N ARG A 98 14.24 5.96 13.35
CA ARG A 98 13.69 7.23 13.83
C ARG A 98 12.89 7.08 15.11
N ARG A 99 12.39 5.88 15.38
CA ARG A 99 11.59 5.57 16.57
C ARG A 99 12.33 4.56 17.43
N SER A 100 13.56 4.92 17.80
CA SER A 100 14.46 4.00 18.49
C SER A 100 13.91 3.52 19.84
N ASP A 101 13.02 4.29 20.45
CA ASP A 101 12.40 3.94 21.73
C ASP A 101 11.17 3.04 21.58
N ARG A 102 10.75 2.77 20.34
CA ARG A 102 9.58 1.93 20.08
C ARG A 102 9.88 1.03 18.88
N LYS A 103 9.43 -0.21 18.98
CA LYS A 103 9.49 -1.14 17.87
C LYS A 103 8.14 -1.19 17.19
N THR A 104 8.13 -1.13 15.87
CA THR A 104 6.92 -1.20 15.07
C THR A 104 7.13 -2.18 13.92
N GLY A 105 6.02 -2.68 13.35
CA GLY A 105 6.06 -3.56 12.21
C GLY A 105 6.89 -4.81 12.49
N ILE A 106 7.75 -5.16 11.55
CA ILE A 106 8.58 -6.36 11.64
C ILE A 106 9.47 -6.32 12.88
N ALA A 107 10.01 -5.14 13.21
CA ALA A 107 10.91 -5.01 14.35
C ALA A 107 10.24 -5.43 15.65
N ALA A 108 8.92 -5.20 15.79
CA ALA A 108 8.19 -5.59 16.99
C ALA A 108 8.03 -7.10 17.12
N LEU A 109 8.16 -7.82 16.02
CA LEU A 109 7.97 -9.27 15.98
C LEU A 109 9.27 -10.05 16.15
N LEU A 110 10.40 -9.37 16.04
CA LEU A 110 11.69 -10.02 16.15
C LEU A 110 12.10 -10.18 17.62
N PRO A 111 12.79 -11.27 17.97
CA PRO A 111 13.31 -11.38 19.32
C PRO A 111 14.35 -10.31 19.58
N ASN A 112 14.52 -9.94 20.84
CA ASN A 112 15.56 -8.98 21.21
C ASN A 112 16.92 -9.53 20.86
N GLU A 113 17.74 -8.71 20.24
CA GLU A 113 19.09 -9.10 19.91
C GLU A 113 19.92 -9.22 21.20
N PRO A 114 20.70 -10.29 21.35
CA PRO A 114 21.64 -10.35 22.45
C PRO A 114 22.72 -9.28 22.26
N GLU A 115 23.12 -8.67 23.33
CA GLU A 115 24.12 -7.60 23.30
C GLU A 115 25.52 -8.11 22.94
#